data_21b48db50bbabcaba9e0ce591b4fceb5
#
_entry.id   21b48db50bbabcaba9e0ce591b4fceb5
#
_cell.length_a   1.000
_cell.length_b   1.000
_cell.length_c   1.000
_cell.angle_alpha   90.00
_cell.angle_beta   90.00
_cell.angle_gamma   90.00
#
_symmetry.space_group_name_H-M   'P 1'
#
loop_
_entity.id
_entity.type
_entity.pdbx_description
1 polymer ?
#
loop_
_entity_poly.entity_id
_entity_poly.type
_entity_poly.pdbx_seq_one_letter_code
_entity_poly.pdbx_strand_id
1 'polypeptide(L)'
;MLTGNPPLAKAVGINARRTHTLFNGRIECRLLRFDVTPGDYIGERKPPPDAAELRERPGAQMFANRLRKNLKSMQDWARRENVDCFRIYDADMPEYAFAIDQYGNGEGERWVVTTA
;
A
#
# COMPACT_ATOMS: atom_id res chain seq x y z
N MET A 1 -14.01 -13.27 3.79
CA MET A 1 -13.75 -12.27 2.72
C MET A 1 -15.04 -11.94 2.01
N LEU A 2 -15.37 -10.68 1.81
CA LEU A 2 -16.50 -10.21 1.01
C LEU A 2 -15.98 -9.58 -0.28
N THR A 3 -16.45 -10.01 -1.43
CA THR A 3 -16.00 -9.50 -2.73
C THR A 3 -17.07 -9.58 -3.82
N GLY A 4 -17.14 -8.58 -4.67
CA GLY A 4 -17.84 -8.62 -5.96
C GLY A 4 -16.91 -8.99 -7.12
N ASN A 5 -15.64 -9.32 -6.85
CA ASN A 5 -14.64 -9.66 -7.85
C ASN A 5 -14.29 -11.16 -7.82
N PRO A 6 -14.82 -11.99 -8.75
CA PRO A 6 -14.55 -13.43 -8.79
C PRO A 6 -13.07 -13.81 -8.97
N PRO A 7 -12.27 -13.10 -9.79
CA PRO A 7 -10.82 -13.32 -9.87
C PRO A 7 -10.09 -13.17 -8.53
N LEU A 8 -10.48 -12.18 -7.72
CA LEU A 8 -9.90 -11.99 -6.40
C LEU A 8 -10.16 -13.16 -5.46
N ALA A 9 -11.37 -13.75 -5.55
CA ALA A 9 -11.73 -14.93 -4.77
C ALA A 9 -10.82 -16.14 -5.09
N LYS A 10 -10.43 -16.29 -6.36
CA LYS A 10 -9.51 -17.34 -6.81
C LYS A 10 -8.06 -17.05 -6.40
N ALA A 11 -7.67 -15.79 -6.41
CA ALA A 11 -6.31 -15.35 -6.06
C ALA A 11 -5.96 -15.63 -4.58
N VAL A 12 -6.95 -15.84 -3.72
CA VAL A 12 -6.72 -16.22 -2.31
C VAL A 12 -6.03 -17.58 -2.19
N GLY A 13 -6.20 -18.50 -3.18
CA GLY A 13 -5.49 -19.78 -3.23
C GLY A 13 -5.96 -20.83 -2.21
N ILE A 14 -6.90 -20.49 -1.32
CA ILE A 14 -7.52 -21.42 -0.38
C ILE A 14 -8.97 -21.68 -0.79
N ASN A 15 -9.42 -22.91 -0.66
CA ASN A 15 -10.82 -23.25 -0.94
C ASN A 15 -11.73 -22.71 0.16
N ALA A 16 -12.75 -21.96 -0.24
CA ALA A 16 -13.77 -21.50 0.70
C ALA A 16 -14.57 -22.67 1.23
N ARG A 17 -14.71 -22.79 2.55
CA ARG A 17 -15.56 -23.79 3.21
C ARG A 17 -17.04 -23.55 2.93
N ARG A 18 -17.45 -22.30 2.89
CA ARG A 18 -18.81 -21.87 2.55
C ARG A 18 -18.78 -20.59 1.75
N THR A 19 -19.69 -20.47 0.82
CA THR A 19 -19.92 -19.27 0.02
C THR A 19 -21.38 -18.85 0.17
N HIS A 20 -21.60 -17.57 0.46
CA HIS A 20 -22.92 -16.97 0.52
C HIS A 20 -23.00 -15.84 -0.51
N THR A 21 -24.07 -15.84 -1.28
CA THR A 21 -24.36 -14.72 -2.19
C THR A 21 -25.12 -13.63 -1.45
N LEU A 22 -24.65 -12.42 -1.55
CA LEU A 22 -25.22 -11.22 -0.96
C LEU A 22 -25.38 -10.17 -2.04
N PHE A 23 -26.27 -9.21 -1.82
CA PHE A 23 -26.49 -8.10 -2.75
C PHE A 23 -26.25 -6.77 -2.04
N ASN A 24 -25.46 -5.91 -2.67
CA ASN A 24 -25.34 -4.51 -2.28
C ASN A 24 -26.01 -3.66 -3.36
N GLY A 25 -27.29 -3.40 -3.20
CA GLY A 25 -28.13 -2.87 -4.25
C GLY A 25 -28.23 -3.83 -5.44
N ARG A 26 -27.74 -3.43 -6.61
CA ARG A 26 -27.69 -4.27 -7.83
C ARG A 26 -26.39 -5.10 -7.97
N ILE A 27 -25.43 -4.91 -7.08
CA ILE A 27 -24.13 -5.57 -7.16
C ILE A 27 -24.21 -6.91 -6.42
N GLU A 28 -24.01 -7.99 -7.14
CA GLU A 28 -23.83 -9.31 -6.54
C GLU A 28 -22.47 -9.41 -5.89
N CYS A 29 -22.45 -9.73 -4.61
CA CYS A 29 -21.24 -9.96 -3.82
C CYS A 29 -21.21 -11.38 -3.29
N ARG A 30 -20.02 -11.92 -3.04
CA ARG A 30 -19.83 -13.24 -2.42
C ARG A 30 -19.12 -13.09 -1.09
N LEU A 31 -19.74 -13.60 -0.04
CA LEU A 31 -19.09 -13.79 1.25
C LEU A 31 -18.47 -15.17 1.29
N LEU A 32 -17.16 -15.22 1.27
CA LEU A 32 -16.37 -16.46 1.30
C LEU A 32 -15.86 -16.69 2.72
N ARG A 33 -16.16 -17.84 3.27
CA ARG A 33 -15.67 -18.26 4.58
C ARG A 33 -14.58 -19.30 4.40
N PHE A 34 -13.42 -19.04 4.98
CA PHE A 34 -12.26 -19.92 4.97
C PHE A 34 -11.99 -20.39 6.40
N ASP A 35 -11.54 -21.64 6.54
CA ASP A 35 -10.85 -22.08 7.76
C ASP A 35 -9.36 -21.87 7.49
N VAL A 36 -8.69 -21.05 8.30
CA VAL A 36 -7.28 -20.71 8.14
C VAL A 36 -6.48 -21.44 9.20
N THR A 37 -5.56 -22.28 8.78
CA THR A 37 -4.60 -22.95 9.67
C THR A 37 -3.22 -22.31 9.53
N PRO A 38 -2.32 -22.44 10.53
CA PRO A 38 -1.00 -21.83 10.47
C PRO A 38 -0.12 -22.21 9.26
N GLY A 39 -0.48 -23.23 8.48
CA GLY A 39 0.20 -23.63 7.27
C GLY A 39 -0.41 -23.09 5.96
N ASP A 40 -1.57 -22.47 6.03
CA ASP A 40 -2.33 -22.01 4.85
C ASP A 40 -1.88 -20.64 4.32
N TYR A 41 -0.66 -20.22 4.63
CA TYR A 41 -0.12 -18.98 4.06
C TYR A 41 0.15 -19.15 2.58
N ILE A 42 -0.61 -18.41 1.81
CA ILE A 42 -0.57 -18.42 0.37
C ILE A 42 0.66 -17.65 -0.12
N GLY A 43 1.53 -18.39 -0.74
CA GLY A 43 2.69 -17.88 -1.44
C GLY A 43 3.86 -17.58 -0.51
N GLU A 44 5.00 -18.11 -0.87
CA GLU A 44 6.28 -17.60 -0.39
C GLU A 44 6.30 -16.10 -0.70
N ARG A 45 6.34 -15.25 0.34
CA ARG A 45 6.69 -13.85 0.13
C ARG A 45 8.09 -13.87 -0.48
N LYS A 46 8.17 -13.55 -1.77
CA LYS A 46 9.48 -13.29 -2.36
C LYS A 46 10.19 -12.29 -1.45
N PRO A 47 11.43 -12.58 -1.06
CA PRO A 47 12.20 -11.62 -0.29
C PRO A 47 12.20 -10.29 -1.04
N PRO A 48 12.13 -9.16 -0.34
CA PRO A 48 12.22 -7.88 -1.01
C PRO A 48 13.51 -7.83 -1.84
N PRO A 49 13.47 -7.23 -3.03
CA PRO A 49 14.68 -7.07 -3.84
C PRO A 49 15.74 -6.30 -3.05
N ASP A 50 17.01 -6.58 -3.32
CA ASP A 50 18.12 -5.89 -2.65
C ASP A 50 18.01 -4.38 -2.85
N ALA A 51 18.27 -3.63 -1.79
CA ALA A 51 18.25 -2.18 -1.81
C ALA A 51 19.26 -1.59 -2.83
N ALA A 52 20.37 -2.27 -3.08
CA ALA A 52 21.34 -1.88 -4.10
C ALA A 52 20.73 -2.02 -5.51
N GLU A 53 20.10 -3.15 -5.81
CA GLU A 53 19.41 -3.40 -7.07
C GLU A 53 18.28 -2.38 -7.33
N LEU A 54 17.52 -2.04 -6.29
CA LEU A 54 16.45 -1.06 -6.39
C LEU A 54 16.97 0.35 -6.74
N ARG A 55 18.14 0.73 -6.22
CA ARG A 55 18.76 2.04 -6.50
C ARG A 55 19.20 2.20 -7.95
N GLU A 56 19.57 1.10 -8.61
CA GLU A 56 20.01 1.08 -9.99
C GLU A 56 18.87 1.05 -11.01
N ARG A 57 17.64 0.83 -10.56
CA ARG A 57 16.47 0.82 -11.47
C ARG A 57 16.27 2.17 -12.15
N PRO A 58 15.95 2.16 -13.45
CA PRO A 58 15.56 3.38 -14.16
C PRO A 58 14.43 4.09 -13.39
N GLY A 59 14.58 5.39 -13.21
CA GLY A 59 13.60 6.21 -12.50
C GLY A 59 13.78 6.28 -10.97
N ALA A 60 14.48 5.33 -10.33
CA ALA A 60 14.67 5.34 -8.88
C ALA A 60 15.34 6.63 -8.39
N GLN A 61 16.37 7.09 -9.09
CA GLN A 61 17.06 8.34 -8.77
C GLN A 61 16.15 9.57 -8.96
N MET A 62 15.35 9.55 -10.02
CA MET A 62 14.38 10.61 -10.31
C MET A 62 13.32 10.71 -9.21
N PHE A 63 12.77 9.57 -8.81
CA PHE A 63 11.83 9.48 -7.70
C PHE A 63 12.45 9.95 -6.38
N ALA A 64 13.66 9.48 -6.04
CA ALA A 64 14.37 9.89 -4.83
C ALA A 64 14.60 11.40 -4.79
N ASN A 65 14.94 12.03 -5.91
CA ASN A 65 15.13 13.47 -5.99
C ASN A 65 13.82 14.24 -5.80
N ARG A 66 12.72 13.75 -6.41
CA ARG A 66 11.39 14.32 -6.20
C ARG A 66 10.99 14.24 -4.74
N LEU A 67 11.14 13.08 -4.12
CA LEU A 67 10.78 12.85 -2.73
C LEU A 67 11.59 13.75 -1.78
N ARG A 68 12.92 13.88 -1.98
CA ARG A 68 13.76 14.80 -1.17
C ARG A 68 13.31 16.25 -1.29
N LYS A 69 12.96 16.70 -2.49
CA LYS A 69 12.50 18.07 -2.74
C LYS A 69 11.17 18.32 -2.00
N ASN A 70 10.21 17.41 -2.14
CA ASN A 70 8.93 17.51 -1.48
C ASN A 70 9.09 17.49 0.05
N LEU A 71 9.87 16.55 0.56
CA LEU A 71 10.13 16.42 2.00
C LEU A 71 10.68 17.70 2.59
N LYS A 72 11.70 18.29 1.96
CA LYS A 72 12.29 19.55 2.42
C LYS A 72 11.25 20.67 2.48
N SER A 73 10.46 20.84 1.43
CA SER A 73 9.42 21.87 1.36
C SER A 73 8.35 21.68 2.44
N MET A 74 7.88 20.42 2.61
CA MET A 74 6.82 20.09 3.56
C MET A 74 7.30 20.15 5.00
N GLN A 75 8.54 19.74 5.30
CA GLN A 75 9.10 19.86 6.64
C GLN A 75 9.24 21.31 7.10
N ASP A 76 9.64 22.22 6.22
CA ASP A 76 9.74 23.64 6.55
C ASP A 76 8.37 24.26 6.84
N TRP A 77 7.36 23.85 6.07
CA TRP A 77 5.97 24.23 6.33
C TRP A 77 5.46 23.62 7.65
N ALA A 78 5.64 22.31 7.86
CA ALA A 78 5.17 21.60 9.05
C ALA A 78 5.75 22.18 10.34
N ARG A 79 7.03 22.58 10.34
CA ARG A 79 7.66 23.26 11.49
C ARG A 79 7.01 24.60 11.79
N ARG A 80 6.70 25.40 10.75
CA ARG A 80 6.06 26.72 10.93
C ARG A 80 4.64 26.60 11.49
N GLU A 81 3.90 25.61 10.99
CA GLU A 81 2.49 25.39 11.35
C GLU A 81 2.33 24.46 12.57
N ASN A 82 3.43 23.94 13.11
CA ASN A 82 3.44 22.96 14.22
C ASN A 82 2.60 21.72 13.93
N VAL A 83 2.81 21.14 12.74
CA VAL A 83 2.09 19.94 12.25
C VAL A 83 3.04 18.75 12.19
N ASP A 84 2.62 17.62 12.74
CA ASP A 84 3.42 16.39 12.82
C ASP A 84 3.03 15.32 11.78
N CYS A 85 1.88 15.51 11.13
CA CYS A 85 1.37 14.53 10.14
C CYS A 85 1.06 15.27 8.84
N PHE A 86 1.70 14.85 7.75
CA PHE A 86 1.51 15.48 6.45
C PHE A 86 1.88 14.55 5.29
N ARG A 87 1.33 14.84 4.12
CA ARG A 87 1.65 14.12 2.88
C ARG A 87 2.94 14.65 2.27
N ILE A 88 3.87 13.74 1.99
CA ILE A 88 5.16 14.05 1.35
C ILE A 88 5.06 13.91 -0.16
N TYR A 89 4.27 12.92 -0.64
CA TYR A 89 4.19 12.56 -2.05
C TYR A 89 2.76 12.14 -2.39
N ASP A 90 2.24 12.59 -3.53
CA ASP A 90 0.87 12.30 -3.97
C ASP A 90 0.83 12.07 -5.49
N ALA A 91 1.31 10.91 -5.93
CA ALA A 91 1.31 10.50 -7.33
C ALA A 91 1.88 11.55 -8.30
N ASP A 92 2.88 12.33 -7.86
CA ASP A 92 3.50 13.42 -8.65
C ASP A 92 4.15 12.93 -9.96
N MET A 93 4.40 11.64 -10.06
CA MET A 93 4.98 10.99 -11.22
C MET A 93 4.09 9.83 -11.66
N PRO A 94 3.69 9.75 -12.95
CA PRO A 94 2.77 8.70 -13.43
C PRO A 94 3.24 7.27 -13.17
N GLU A 95 4.56 7.04 -13.20
CA GLU A 95 5.17 5.73 -12.97
C GLU A 95 5.13 5.29 -11.50
N TYR A 96 4.87 6.23 -10.60
CA TYR A 96 4.82 6.03 -9.15
C TYR A 96 3.49 6.52 -8.59
N ALA A 97 2.39 5.86 -9.00
CA ALA A 97 1.02 6.21 -8.65
C ALA A 97 0.65 5.73 -7.24
N PHE A 98 1.23 6.33 -6.23
CA PHE A 98 0.94 6.09 -4.81
C PHE A 98 1.13 7.36 -3.99
N ALA A 99 0.67 7.35 -2.75
CA ALA A 99 0.87 8.44 -1.80
C ALA A 99 1.82 8.01 -0.68
N ILE A 100 2.60 8.97 -0.15
CA ILE A 100 3.42 8.78 1.04
C ILE A 100 3.03 9.84 2.06
N ASP A 101 2.60 9.37 3.22
CA ASP A 101 2.24 10.20 4.36
C ASP A 101 3.26 9.99 5.49
N GLN A 102 3.70 11.10 6.11
CA GLN A 102 4.51 11.08 7.32
C GLN A 102 3.60 11.26 8.53
N TYR A 103 3.86 10.47 9.56
CA TYR A 103 3.19 10.54 10.86
C TYR A 103 4.24 10.69 11.97
N GLY A 104 4.09 11.75 12.76
CA GLY A 104 5.00 12.09 13.84
C GLY A 104 6.31 12.74 13.38
N ASN A 105 7.11 13.14 14.36
CA ASN A 105 8.43 13.70 14.18
C ASN A 105 9.43 13.05 15.16
N GLY A 106 10.71 13.04 14.84
CA GLY A 106 11.77 12.47 15.69
C GLY A 106 11.68 10.96 15.86
N GLU A 107 11.86 10.45 17.08
CA GLU A 107 11.98 9.00 17.35
C GLU A 107 10.72 8.18 17.03
N GLY A 108 9.57 8.80 16.90
CA GLY A 108 8.29 8.16 16.57
C GLY A 108 7.87 8.30 15.10
N GLU A 109 8.71 8.87 14.25
CA GLU A 109 8.39 9.11 12.84
C GLU A 109 8.12 7.81 12.08
N ARG A 110 7.00 7.80 11.33
CA ARG A 110 6.61 6.68 10.46
C ARG A 110 6.14 7.19 9.11
N TRP A 111 6.55 6.50 8.06
CA TRP A 111 6.05 6.74 6.72
C TRP A 111 5.12 5.63 6.30
N VAL A 112 3.97 6.01 5.78
CA VAL A 112 2.93 5.08 5.27
C VAL A 112 2.79 5.29 3.78
N VAL A 113 2.92 4.20 3.02
CA VAL A 113 2.71 4.20 1.58
C VAL A 113 1.33 3.64 1.29
N THR A 114 0.51 4.41 0.58
CA THR A 114 -0.84 4.01 0.17
C THR A 114 -0.90 3.93 -1.35
N THR A 115 -1.30 2.78 -1.88
CA THR A 115 -1.57 2.58 -3.31
C THR A 115 -3.07 2.74 -3.58
N ALA A 116 -3.40 3.30 -4.70
CA ALA A 116 -4.78 3.39 -5.17
C ALA A 116 -5.31 2.01 -5.61
#